data_bbcd6ad61115e71d4881535fd6d55fc8
#
_entry.id   bbcd6ad61115e71d4881535fd6d55fc8
#
_cell.length_a   1.000
_cell.length_b   1.000
_cell.length_c   1.000
_cell.angle_alpha   90.00
_cell.angle_beta   90.00
_cell.angle_gamma   90.00
#
_symmetry.space_group_name_H-M   'P 1'
#
loop_
_entity.id
_entity.type
_entity.pdbx_description
1 polymer ?
#
loop_
_entity_poly.entity_id
_entity_poly.type
_entity_poly.pdbx_seq_one_letter_code
_entity_poly.pdbx_strand_id
1 'polypeptide(L)'
;MGCQIIANKWRKLGTMLDAFTAFFVERKGVRLRARRAGEGPPLLLLHGHPQTMAMWHRVAPGLARHFTVVLMDLRGYGDSARPAPDAQHLAHSKREMALDALAVMRHAGFERFGVLAHDRGARVAHRLAADHAQAVSRLMLLDIAPTLAMYEQTGEAFARAYWHWFFLIQPPPLPEALIESDPVRYVRSVMGARHAGLAAFDPLALAEYERCAGLPGSAASICEDYRASASIDLEHDRADVAAGHRLAQPLHVLWGEHGAVGRCFDVLPLWRQRADHVNGHSLPCGHYLAEERPEAVLAEALAFFTS
;
A
#
# COMPACT_ATOMS: atom_id res chain seq x y z
N MET A 1 -34.85 -7.11 -11.99
CA MET A 1 -34.23 -5.77 -12.16
C MET A 1 -32.95 -5.56 -11.34
N GLY A 2 -32.78 -6.12 -10.14
CA GLY A 2 -31.57 -5.91 -9.34
C GLY A 2 -30.26 -6.47 -9.94
N CYS A 3 -30.30 -7.64 -10.57
CA CYS A 3 -29.09 -8.31 -11.09
C CYS A 3 -28.45 -7.62 -12.31
N GLN A 4 -29.26 -6.99 -13.16
CA GLN A 4 -28.77 -6.23 -14.34
C GLN A 4 -28.20 -4.86 -14.00
N ILE A 5 -28.68 -4.22 -12.93
CA ILE A 5 -28.15 -2.95 -12.42
C ILE A 5 -26.77 -3.19 -11.77
N ILE A 6 -26.62 -4.28 -11.05
CA ILE A 6 -25.36 -4.72 -10.47
C ILE A 6 -24.34 -5.03 -11.59
N ALA A 7 -24.71 -5.83 -12.59
CA ALA A 7 -23.82 -6.19 -13.71
C ALA A 7 -23.35 -4.98 -14.53
N ASN A 8 -24.21 -3.97 -14.74
CA ASN A 8 -23.85 -2.73 -15.43
C ASN A 8 -22.95 -1.80 -14.59
N LYS A 9 -23.07 -1.84 -13.27
CA LYS A 9 -22.18 -1.10 -12.36
C LYS A 9 -20.76 -1.70 -12.36
N TRP A 10 -20.66 -3.02 -12.48
CA TRP A 10 -19.39 -3.73 -12.56
C TRP A 10 -18.65 -3.57 -13.89
N ARG A 11 -19.37 -3.37 -15.01
CA ARG A 11 -18.74 -3.02 -16.28
C ARG A 11 -18.07 -1.64 -16.26
N LYS A 12 -18.56 -0.69 -15.45
CA LYS A 12 -17.96 0.65 -15.32
C LYS A 12 -16.68 0.66 -14.46
N LEU A 13 -16.47 -0.30 -13.58
CA LEU A 13 -15.20 -0.47 -12.82
C LEU A 13 -14.02 -0.85 -13.72
N GLY A 14 -14.25 -1.51 -14.85
CA GLY A 14 -13.25 -1.72 -15.90
C GLY A 14 -12.64 -0.41 -16.41
N THR A 15 -13.39 0.71 -16.41
CA THR A 15 -13.00 1.93 -17.11
C THR A 15 -11.87 2.74 -16.44
N MET A 16 -11.58 2.58 -15.17
CA MET A 16 -10.57 3.40 -14.47
C MET A 16 -9.12 3.08 -14.86
N LEU A 17 -8.84 1.81 -15.17
CA LEU A 17 -7.51 1.31 -15.58
C LEU A 17 -7.62 0.47 -16.86
N ASP A 18 -8.55 0.82 -17.79
CA ASP A 18 -8.82 0.04 -19.01
C ASP A 18 -7.61 -0.05 -19.95
N ALA A 19 -6.77 0.97 -19.96
CA ALA A 19 -5.51 0.95 -20.71
C ALA A 19 -4.47 -0.03 -20.14
N PHE A 20 -4.72 -0.60 -18.95
CA PHE A 20 -3.81 -1.52 -18.26
C PHE A 20 -4.26 -2.97 -18.46
N THR A 21 -3.47 -3.77 -19.16
CA THR A 21 -3.73 -5.20 -19.35
C THR A 21 -3.59 -5.96 -18.03
N ALA A 22 -4.64 -6.67 -17.63
CA ALA A 22 -4.65 -7.49 -16.44
C ALA A 22 -3.92 -8.82 -16.65
N PHE A 23 -3.19 -9.26 -15.62
CA PHE A 23 -2.57 -10.59 -15.57
C PHE A 23 -2.54 -11.11 -14.13
N PHE A 24 -2.21 -12.38 -13.96
CA PHE A 24 -2.13 -13.03 -12.66
C PHE A 24 -0.80 -13.76 -12.54
N VAL A 25 -0.26 -13.78 -11.32
CA VAL A 25 0.96 -14.52 -10.98
C VAL A 25 0.65 -15.44 -9.82
N GLU A 26 1.09 -16.69 -9.93
CA GLU A 26 0.96 -17.67 -8.85
C GLU A 26 2.29 -17.80 -8.11
N ARG A 27 2.27 -17.62 -6.77
CA ARG A 27 3.44 -17.83 -5.93
C ARG A 27 3.06 -18.59 -4.66
N LYS A 28 3.61 -19.78 -4.46
CA LYS A 28 3.32 -20.64 -3.29
C LYS A 28 1.80 -20.82 -3.02
N GLY A 29 1.01 -21.02 -4.06
CA GLY A 29 -0.45 -21.19 -3.96
C GLY A 29 -1.22 -19.87 -3.73
N VAL A 30 -0.53 -18.73 -3.76
CA VAL A 30 -1.18 -17.40 -3.67
C VAL A 30 -1.26 -16.78 -5.06
N ARG A 31 -2.47 -16.61 -5.57
CA ARG A 31 -2.73 -15.95 -6.84
C ARG A 31 -2.77 -14.44 -6.65
N LEU A 32 -1.89 -13.75 -7.33
CA LEU A 32 -1.71 -12.30 -7.26
C LEU A 32 -2.28 -11.64 -8.52
N ARG A 33 -3.14 -10.65 -8.36
CA ARG A 33 -3.66 -9.85 -9.47
C ARG A 33 -2.74 -8.66 -9.72
N ALA A 34 -2.41 -8.45 -11.00
CA ALA A 34 -1.65 -7.30 -11.44
C ALA A 34 -2.19 -6.72 -12.75
N ARG A 35 -1.79 -5.50 -13.06
CA ARG A 35 -2.07 -4.83 -14.34
C ARG A 35 -0.80 -4.15 -14.85
N ARG A 36 -0.67 -4.05 -16.18
CA ARG A 36 0.50 -3.41 -16.83
C ARG A 36 0.06 -2.51 -17.97
N ALA A 37 0.72 -1.34 -18.09
CA ALA A 37 0.61 -0.47 -19.27
C ALA A 37 1.89 0.34 -19.46
N GLY A 38 2.02 0.94 -20.65
CA GLY A 38 3.15 1.80 -21.01
C GLY A 38 4.39 1.05 -21.42
N GLU A 39 5.37 1.82 -21.88
CA GLU A 39 6.70 1.36 -22.30
C GLU A 39 7.77 2.26 -21.64
N GLY A 40 8.98 1.72 -21.45
CA GLY A 40 10.09 2.42 -20.81
C GLY A 40 10.57 1.74 -19.52
N PRO A 41 11.32 2.45 -18.66
CA PRO A 41 11.84 1.90 -17.42
C PRO A 41 10.72 1.32 -16.53
N PRO A 42 10.94 0.17 -15.88
CA PRO A 42 9.90 -0.46 -15.08
C PRO A 42 9.64 0.27 -13.76
N LEU A 43 8.35 0.46 -13.43
CA LEU A 43 7.89 1.10 -12.22
C LEU A 43 6.74 0.29 -11.60
N LEU A 44 6.96 -0.20 -10.37
CA LEU A 44 5.96 -0.92 -9.58
C LEU A 44 5.19 0.05 -8.70
N LEU A 45 3.86 -0.03 -8.68
CA LEU A 45 2.98 0.74 -7.81
C LEU A 45 2.26 -0.18 -6.81
N LEU A 46 2.39 0.13 -5.50
CA LEU A 46 1.79 -0.63 -4.40
C LEU A 46 0.82 0.24 -3.61
N HIS A 47 -0.40 -0.26 -3.41
CA HIS A 47 -1.46 0.41 -2.66
C HIS A 47 -1.37 0.13 -1.15
N GLY A 48 -2.24 0.81 -0.37
CA GLY A 48 -2.38 0.60 1.07
C GLY A 48 -3.77 0.15 1.51
N HIS A 49 -4.00 0.17 2.82
CA HIS A 49 -5.26 -0.19 3.46
C HIS A 49 -6.21 1.02 3.54
N PRO A 50 -7.51 0.85 3.33
CA PRO A 50 -8.23 -0.34 2.85
C PRO A 50 -8.45 -0.33 1.33
N GLN A 51 -7.54 0.26 0.59
CA GLN A 51 -7.61 0.45 -0.84
C GLN A 51 -7.17 -0.80 -1.63
N THR A 52 -7.19 -0.67 -2.95
CA THR A 52 -6.69 -1.64 -3.94
C THR A 52 -5.83 -0.91 -4.95
N MET A 53 -5.29 -1.59 -5.98
CA MET A 53 -4.58 -0.92 -7.06
C MET A 53 -5.41 0.19 -7.75
N ALA A 54 -6.73 0.22 -7.56
CA ALA A 54 -7.60 1.27 -8.11
C ALA A 54 -7.24 2.68 -7.60
N MET A 55 -6.59 2.83 -6.45
CA MET A 55 -6.16 4.13 -5.93
C MET A 55 -5.23 4.89 -6.87
N TRP A 56 -4.58 4.18 -7.78
CA TRP A 56 -3.64 4.76 -8.73
C TRP A 56 -4.29 5.28 -10.02
N HIS A 57 -5.63 5.21 -10.16
CA HIS A 57 -6.36 5.53 -11.38
C HIS A 57 -6.11 6.94 -11.92
N ARG A 58 -5.79 7.90 -11.04
CA ARG A 58 -5.47 9.29 -11.45
C ARG A 58 -3.99 9.51 -11.74
N VAL A 59 -3.10 8.66 -11.22
CA VAL A 59 -1.64 8.83 -11.32
C VAL A 59 -1.04 7.88 -12.37
N ALA A 60 -1.44 6.61 -12.36
CA ALA A 60 -0.83 5.58 -13.20
C ALA A 60 -0.94 5.86 -14.72
N PRO A 61 -2.03 6.40 -15.29
CA PRO A 61 -2.09 6.72 -16.70
C PRO A 61 -1.08 7.78 -17.14
N GLY A 62 -0.79 8.76 -16.25
CA GLY A 62 0.25 9.76 -16.49
C GLY A 62 1.65 9.17 -16.49
N LEU A 63 1.94 8.26 -15.54
CA LEU A 63 3.21 7.53 -15.45
C LEU A 63 3.41 6.57 -16.62
N ALA A 64 2.36 5.90 -17.10
CA ALA A 64 2.44 4.95 -18.22
C ALA A 64 2.84 5.58 -19.57
N ARG A 65 2.88 6.91 -19.67
CA ARG A 65 3.44 7.63 -20.84
C ARG A 65 4.98 7.65 -20.84
N HIS A 66 5.62 7.33 -19.71
CA HIS A 66 7.06 7.43 -19.52
C HIS A 66 7.70 6.13 -19.01
N PHE A 67 6.90 5.24 -18.44
CA PHE A 67 7.35 4.02 -17.78
C PHE A 67 6.53 2.81 -18.21
N THR A 68 7.11 1.63 -18.10
CA THR A 68 6.33 0.42 -18.00
C THR A 68 5.82 0.29 -16.57
N VAL A 69 4.57 0.70 -16.35
CA VAL A 69 3.93 0.70 -15.04
C VAL A 69 3.29 -0.66 -14.76
N VAL A 70 3.62 -1.25 -13.62
CA VAL A 70 2.98 -2.44 -13.07
C VAL A 70 2.25 -2.08 -11.78
N LEU A 71 0.97 -2.36 -11.73
CA LEU A 71 0.10 -2.23 -10.56
C LEU A 71 -0.19 -3.63 -10.02
N MET A 72 -0.22 -3.82 -8.70
CA MET A 72 -0.68 -5.10 -8.13
C MET A 72 -1.59 -4.86 -6.92
N ASP A 73 -2.55 -5.75 -6.74
CA ASP A 73 -3.24 -5.91 -5.46
C ASP A 73 -2.35 -6.73 -4.53
N LEU A 74 -2.08 -6.21 -3.33
CA LEU A 74 -1.35 -6.96 -2.31
C LEU A 74 -2.11 -8.23 -1.94
N ARG A 75 -1.39 -9.31 -1.52
CA ARG A 75 -2.07 -10.48 -0.94
C ARG A 75 -3.03 -10.05 0.17
N GLY A 76 -4.19 -10.65 0.22
CA GLY A 76 -5.24 -10.28 1.18
C GLY A 76 -6.12 -9.11 0.76
N TYR A 77 -5.75 -8.38 -0.29
CA TYR A 77 -6.46 -7.19 -0.78
C TYR A 77 -6.89 -7.36 -2.24
N GLY A 78 -7.82 -6.50 -2.66
CA GLY A 78 -8.30 -6.47 -4.04
C GLY A 78 -8.83 -7.82 -4.51
N ASP A 79 -8.44 -8.21 -5.70
CA ASP A 79 -8.72 -9.55 -6.27
C ASP A 79 -7.52 -10.52 -6.18
N SER A 80 -6.48 -10.16 -5.40
CA SER A 80 -5.44 -11.12 -5.00
C SER A 80 -5.97 -12.11 -3.97
N ALA A 81 -5.38 -13.31 -3.94
CA ALA A 81 -5.79 -14.37 -3.01
C ALA A 81 -5.55 -13.97 -1.55
N ARG A 82 -6.32 -14.57 -0.69
CA ARG A 82 -6.31 -14.40 0.76
C ARG A 82 -5.79 -15.68 1.41
N PRO A 83 -4.46 -15.77 1.67
CA PRO A 83 -3.90 -16.95 2.31
C PRO A 83 -4.48 -17.13 3.72
N ALA A 84 -4.54 -18.38 4.16
CA ALA A 84 -4.97 -18.68 5.52
C ALA A 84 -4.03 -18.05 6.55
N PRO A 85 -4.55 -17.58 7.71
CA PRO A 85 -3.75 -17.18 8.84
C PRO A 85 -2.80 -18.28 9.31
N ASP A 86 -1.64 -17.89 9.84
CA ASP A 86 -0.74 -18.80 10.56
C ASP A 86 -0.36 -18.21 11.93
N ALA A 87 0.06 -19.08 12.84
CA ALA A 87 0.31 -18.71 14.23
C ALA A 87 1.44 -17.65 14.42
N GLN A 88 2.33 -17.51 13.47
CA GLN A 88 3.42 -16.52 13.46
C GLN A 88 3.15 -15.34 12.52
N HIS A 89 1.98 -15.28 11.87
CA HIS A 89 1.57 -14.25 10.92
C HIS A 89 2.50 -14.11 9.69
N LEU A 90 3.31 -15.15 9.40
CA LEU A 90 4.34 -15.13 8.34
C LEU A 90 3.73 -14.94 6.96
N ALA A 91 2.58 -15.59 6.71
CA ALA A 91 1.89 -15.51 5.42
C ALA A 91 1.51 -14.08 5.02
N HIS A 92 1.35 -13.17 5.99
CA HIS A 92 0.99 -11.77 5.75
C HIS A 92 2.11 -10.79 6.10
N SER A 93 3.33 -11.28 6.39
CA SER A 93 4.49 -10.43 6.68
C SER A 93 4.87 -9.58 5.46
N LYS A 94 5.48 -8.42 5.71
CA LYS A 94 5.99 -7.56 4.63
C LYS A 94 7.09 -8.24 3.82
N ARG A 95 7.82 -9.19 4.43
CA ARG A 95 8.81 -10.02 3.74
C ARG A 95 8.16 -10.94 2.71
N GLU A 96 7.08 -11.65 3.06
CA GLU A 96 6.34 -12.48 2.09
C GLU A 96 5.66 -11.63 1.01
N MET A 97 5.12 -10.45 1.35
CA MET A 97 4.56 -9.51 0.37
C MET A 97 5.64 -8.93 -0.56
N ALA A 98 6.85 -8.70 -0.08
CA ALA A 98 7.98 -8.27 -0.90
C ALA A 98 8.38 -9.33 -1.94
N LEU A 99 8.36 -10.60 -1.54
CA LEU A 99 8.59 -11.72 -2.48
C LEU A 99 7.47 -11.84 -3.53
N ASP A 100 6.23 -11.47 -3.20
CA ASP A 100 5.14 -11.37 -4.18
C ASP A 100 5.43 -10.28 -5.22
N ALA A 101 5.84 -9.10 -4.76
CA ALA A 101 6.20 -7.99 -5.63
C ALA A 101 7.33 -8.36 -6.59
N LEU A 102 8.37 -9.06 -6.10
CA LEU A 102 9.43 -9.61 -6.95
C LEU A 102 8.90 -10.61 -7.98
N ALA A 103 8.02 -11.52 -7.57
CA ALA A 103 7.45 -12.53 -8.48
C ALA A 103 6.62 -11.86 -9.59
N VAL A 104 5.82 -10.85 -9.24
CA VAL A 104 5.02 -10.07 -10.21
C VAL A 104 5.93 -9.32 -11.19
N MET A 105 6.99 -8.66 -10.71
CA MET A 105 7.90 -7.92 -11.58
C MET A 105 8.73 -8.83 -12.47
N ARG A 106 9.21 -9.98 -11.96
CA ARG A 106 9.91 -11.00 -12.76
C ARG A 106 9.01 -11.60 -13.83
N HIS A 107 7.76 -11.90 -13.49
CA HIS A 107 6.78 -12.37 -14.48
C HIS A 107 6.55 -11.31 -15.58
N ALA A 108 6.57 -10.03 -15.23
CA ALA A 108 6.49 -8.91 -16.18
C ALA A 108 7.80 -8.70 -16.98
N GLY A 109 8.89 -9.45 -16.69
CA GLY A 109 10.18 -9.40 -17.39
C GLY A 109 11.21 -8.46 -16.78
N PHE A 110 11.05 -8.07 -15.50
CA PHE A 110 11.91 -7.05 -14.85
C PHE A 110 12.59 -7.58 -13.59
N GLU A 111 13.93 -7.58 -13.56
CA GLU A 111 14.74 -7.91 -12.38
C GLU A 111 15.08 -6.68 -11.52
N ARG A 112 15.10 -5.47 -12.12
CA ARG A 112 15.37 -4.21 -11.44
C ARG A 112 14.38 -3.14 -11.87
N PHE A 113 13.78 -2.44 -10.88
CA PHE A 113 12.67 -1.51 -11.11
C PHE A 113 12.60 -0.42 -10.04
N GLY A 114 11.95 0.70 -10.37
CA GLY A 114 11.54 1.70 -9.40
C GLY A 114 10.28 1.25 -8.63
N VAL A 115 10.07 1.78 -7.42
CA VAL A 115 8.87 1.48 -6.63
C VAL A 115 8.26 2.77 -6.11
N LEU A 116 6.97 2.99 -6.42
CA LEU A 116 6.12 4.03 -5.84
C LEU A 116 5.05 3.34 -4.99
N ALA A 117 4.97 3.66 -3.71
CA ALA A 117 4.12 2.89 -2.80
C ALA A 117 3.48 3.77 -1.72
N HIS A 118 2.27 3.40 -1.30
CA HIS A 118 1.49 4.09 -0.29
C HIS A 118 1.15 3.19 0.88
N ASP A 119 1.15 3.72 2.11
CA ASP A 119 0.69 3.09 3.36
C ASP A 119 1.20 1.64 3.54
N ARG A 120 0.34 0.62 3.54
CA ARG A 120 0.74 -0.80 3.70
C ARG A 120 1.70 -1.23 2.58
N GLY A 121 1.44 -0.81 1.34
CA GLY A 121 2.33 -1.05 0.22
C GLY A 121 3.69 -0.38 0.38
N ALA A 122 3.75 0.80 0.99
CA ALA A 122 5.02 1.49 1.27
C ALA A 122 5.86 0.71 2.31
N ARG A 123 5.24 0.00 3.24
CA ARG A 123 5.93 -0.91 4.18
C ARG A 123 6.47 -2.15 3.48
N VAL A 124 5.71 -2.69 2.52
CA VAL A 124 6.19 -3.77 1.62
C VAL A 124 7.39 -3.28 0.82
N ALA A 125 7.31 -2.08 0.24
CA ALA A 125 8.40 -1.48 -0.54
C ALA A 125 9.67 -1.23 0.30
N HIS A 126 9.53 -0.78 1.56
CA HIS A 126 10.63 -0.68 2.50
C HIS A 126 11.32 -2.03 2.71
N ARG A 127 10.55 -3.07 3.04
CA ARG A 127 11.07 -4.44 3.25
C ARG A 127 11.68 -5.03 1.97
N LEU A 128 11.06 -4.77 0.81
CA LEU A 128 11.60 -5.18 -0.50
C LEU A 128 12.97 -4.54 -0.76
N ALA A 129 13.11 -3.24 -0.50
CA ALA A 129 14.38 -2.53 -0.69
C ALA A 129 15.46 -3.00 0.30
N ALA A 130 15.08 -3.35 1.54
CA ALA A 130 16.00 -3.87 2.54
C ALA A 130 16.49 -5.29 2.20
N ASP A 131 15.57 -6.22 1.90
CA ASP A 131 15.93 -7.62 1.68
C ASP A 131 16.47 -7.88 0.25
N HIS A 132 16.12 -7.03 -0.74
CA HIS A 132 16.42 -7.23 -2.17
C HIS A 132 16.92 -5.94 -2.82
N ALA A 133 17.96 -5.36 -2.23
CA ALA A 133 18.52 -4.08 -2.64
C ALA A 133 18.84 -3.97 -4.14
N GLN A 134 19.30 -5.05 -4.75
CA GLN A 134 19.65 -5.11 -6.18
C GLN A 134 18.42 -5.00 -7.11
N ALA A 135 17.22 -5.36 -6.62
CA ALA A 135 16.00 -5.30 -7.41
C ALA A 135 15.36 -3.90 -7.43
N VAL A 136 15.63 -3.07 -6.41
CA VAL A 136 15.04 -1.74 -6.29
C VAL A 136 16.05 -0.68 -6.73
N SER A 137 15.72 0.07 -7.79
CA SER A 137 16.57 1.15 -8.30
C SER A 137 16.38 2.46 -7.53
N ARG A 138 15.13 2.81 -7.24
CA ARG A 138 14.68 4.02 -6.52
C ARG A 138 13.40 3.73 -5.77
N LEU A 139 13.16 4.41 -4.67
CA LEU A 139 12.02 4.19 -3.79
C LEU A 139 11.31 5.49 -3.47
N MET A 140 10.00 5.58 -3.78
CA MET A 140 9.15 6.70 -3.40
C MET A 140 8.03 6.21 -2.49
N LEU A 141 7.96 6.73 -1.27
CA LEU A 141 7.01 6.31 -0.24
C LEU A 141 6.03 7.43 0.09
N LEU A 142 4.75 7.09 0.14
CA LEU A 142 3.67 8.03 0.44
C LEU A 142 3.08 7.76 1.83
N ASP A 143 3.07 8.79 2.66
CA ASP A 143 2.43 8.92 3.97
C ASP A 143 2.74 7.80 4.96
N ILE A 144 4.03 7.47 5.12
CA ILE A 144 4.52 6.60 6.18
C ILE A 144 5.81 7.12 6.84
N ALA A 145 6.02 6.76 8.10
CA ALA A 145 7.32 6.69 8.76
C ALA A 145 7.72 5.22 8.96
N PRO A 146 8.98 4.90 9.30
CA PRO A 146 9.41 3.52 9.57
C PRO A 146 8.52 2.82 10.59
N THR A 147 8.08 1.59 10.30
CA THR A 147 7.08 0.86 11.11
C THR A 147 7.50 0.74 12.57
N LEU A 148 8.74 0.34 12.82
CA LEU A 148 9.29 0.21 14.17
C LEU A 148 9.20 1.54 14.93
N ALA A 149 9.64 2.64 14.34
CA ALA A 149 9.58 3.97 14.97
C ALA A 149 8.15 4.39 15.30
N MET A 150 7.18 4.10 14.42
CA MET A 150 5.78 4.43 14.67
C MET A 150 5.20 3.66 15.87
N TYR A 151 5.56 2.38 16.05
CA TYR A 151 5.14 1.61 17.24
C TYR A 151 5.86 2.08 18.50
N GLU A 152 7.19 2.30 18.45
CA GLU A 152 7.98 2.71 19.62
C GLU A 152 7.66 4.13 20.11
N GLN A 153 7.27 5.03 19.21
CA GLN A 153 6.92 6.41 19.53
C GLN A 153 5.40 6.63 19.63
N THR A 154 4.62 5.55 19.79
CA THR A 154 3.17 5.65 19.94
C THR A 154 2.80 6.50 21.15
N GLY A 155 2.09 7.59 20.89
CA GLY A 155 1.48 8.44 21.90
C GLY A 155 -0.04 8.54 21.72
N GLU A 156 -0.71 9.27 22.62
CA GLU A 156 -2.18 9.44 22.58
C GLU A 156 -2.67 9.96 21.24
N ALA A 157 -2.01 10.98 20.67
CA ALA A 157 -2.40 11.59 19.41
C ALA A 157 -2.39 10.58 18.25
N PHE A 158 -1.34 9.74 18.18
CA PHE A 158 -1.25 8.68 17.18
C PHE A 158 -2.27 7.58 17.42
N ALA A 159 -2.42 7.11 18.65
CA ALA A 159 -3.39 6.07 19.01
C ALA A 159 -4.83 6.48 18.67
N ARG A 160 -5.20 7.75 18.89
CA ARG A 160 -6.52 8.30 18.50
C ARG A 160 -6.69 8.37 16.98
N ALA A 161 -5.67 8.87 16.26
CA ALA A 161 -5.73 9.05 14.81
C ALA A 161 -5.64 7.72 14.04
N TYR A 162 -4.88 6.76 14.57
CA TYR A 162 -4.61 5.45 13.97
C TYR A 162 -5.17 4.31 14.83
N TRP A 163 -6.34 4.53 15.47
CA TRP A 163 -7.02 3.57 16.34
C TRP A 163 -7.13 2.16 15.71
N HIS A 164 -7.30 2.08 14.38
CA HIS A 164 -7.40 0.84 13.64
C HIS A 164 -6.12 -0.01 13.71
N TRP A 165 -4.94 0.57 13.91
CA TRP A 165 -3.71 -0.21 14.13
C TRP A 165 -3.80 -1.07 15.38
N PHE A 166 -4.39 -0.53 16.44
CA PHE A 166 -4.53 -1.20 17.74
C PHE A 166 -5.79 -2.09 17.81
N PHE A 167 -6.79 -1.79 17.02
CA PHE A 167 -7.99 -2.61 16.84
C PHE A 167 -7.69 -3.87 16.02
N LEU A 168 -7.05 -3.73 14.87
CA LEU A 168 -6.81 -4.82 13.92
C LEU A 168 -5.82 -5.87 14.44
N ILE A 169 -4.98 -5.54 15.40
CA ILE A 169 -4.04 -6.49 16.03
C ILE A 169 -4.64 -7.28 17.18
N GLN A 170 -5.90 -6.99 17.56
CA GLN A 170 -6.55 -7.75 18.64
C GLN A 170 -6.72 -9.23 18.24
N PRO A 171 -6.76 -10.15 19.23
CA PRO A 171 -6.94 -11.57 18.97
C PRO A 171 -8.21 -11.86 18.17
N PRO A 172 -8.16 -12.86 17.26
CA PRO A 172 -9.39 -13.31 16.58
C PRO A 172 -10.38 -13.91 17.59
N PRO A 173 -11.68 -13.88 17.35
CA PRO A 173 -12.33 -13.35 16.14
C PRO A 173 -12.84 -11.90 16.27
N LEU A 174 -12.38 -11.14 17.27
CA LEU A 174 -13.00 -9.86 17.62
C LEU A 174 -13.01 -8.84 16.46
N PRO A 175 -11.86 -8.43 15.88
CA PRO A 175 -11.88 -7.45 14.80
C PRO A 175 -12.49 -7.99 13.52
N GLU A 176 -12.27 -9.25 13.20
CA GLU A 176 -12.85 -9.90 12.03
C GLU A 176 -14.39 -9.87 12.07
N ALA A 177 -14.99 -10.30 13.16
CA ALA A 177 -16.45 -10.35 13.31
C ALA A 177 -17.08 -8.96 13.22
N LEU A 178 -16.42 -7.94 13.78
CA LEU A 178 -16.89 -6.55 13.70
C LEU A 178 -16.80 -5.99 12.27
N ILE A 179 -15.72 -6.30 11.52
CA ILE A 179 -15.58 -5.90 10.12
C ILE A 179 -16.58 -6.64 9.24
N GLU A 180 -16.72 -7.95 9.41
CA GLU A 180 -17.62 -8.80 8.61
C GLU A 180 -19.10 -8.46 8.83
N SER A 181 -19.47 -7.91 9.98
CA SER A 181 -20.84 -7.46 10.25
C SER A 181 -21.30 -6.34 9.30
N ASP A 182 -20.40 -5.43 8.92
CA ASP A 182 -20.63 -4.36 7.92
C ASP A 182 -19.30 -3.86 7.36
N PRO A 183 -18.72 -4.57 6.36
CA PRO A 183 -17.45 -4.21 5.78
C PRO A 183 -17.47 -2.86 5.05
N VAL A 184 -18.61 -2.47 4.48
CA VAL A 184 -18.79 -1.16 3.83
C VAL A 184 -18.68 -0.03 4.86
N ARG A 185 -19.37 -0.19 5.99
CA ARG A 185 -19.31 0.78 7.09
C ARG A 185 -17.89 0.89 7.66
N TYR A 186 -17.19 -0.25 7.79
CA TYR A 186 -15.80 -0.25 8.23
C TYR A 186 -14.91 0.59 7.30
N VAL A 187 -14.93 0.32 5.99
CA VAL A 187 -14.16 1.06 4.98
C VAL A 187 -14.47 2.55 5.04
N ARG A 188 -15.76 2.91 5.02
CA ARG A 188 -16.20 4.31 5.09
C ARG A 188 -15.80 5.00 6.39
N SER A 189 -15.80 4.30 7.52
CA SER A 189 -15.39 4.85 8.81
C SER A 189 -13.89 5.12 8.85
N VAL A 190 -13.06 4.18 8.37
CA VAL A 190 -11.60 4.37 8.33
C VAL A 190 -11.21 5.48 7.36
N MET A 191 -11.77 5.50 6.16
CA MET A 191 -11.43 6.47 5.11
C MET A 191 -12.04 7.86 5.38
N GLY A 192 -13.30 7.88 5.80
CA GLY A 192 -14.05 9.11 6.04
C GLY A 192 -13.61 9.89 7.28
N ALA A 193 -12.94 9.25 8.23
CA ALA A 193 -12.36 9.90 9.41
C ALA A 193 -11.06 10.66 9.11
N ARG A 194 -10.53 10.59 7.88
CA ARG A 194 -9.34 11.32 7.46
C ARG A 194 -9.66 12.75 7.03
N HIS A 195 -8.63 13.58 6.87
CA HIS A 195 -8.71 15.03 6.61
C HIS A 195 -9.75 15.42 5.54
N ALA A 196 -9.69 14.80 4.37
CA ALA A 196 -10.55 15.13 3.23
C ALA A 196 -11.91 14.40 3.24
N GLY A 197 -12.13 13.51 4.21
CA GLY A 197 -13.34 12.69 4.26
C GLY A 197 -13.50 11.80 3.03
N LEU A 198 -14.74 11.39 2.75
CA LEU A 198 -15.03 10.55 1.58
C LEU A 198 -15.08 11.32 0.25
N ALA A 199 -15.13 12.66 0.30
CA ALA A 199 -15.20 13.49 -0.90
C ALA A 199 -13.92 13.47 -1.77
N ALA A 200 -12.79 13.02 -1.19
CA ALA A 200 -11.52 12.86 -1.92
C ALA A 200 -11.57 11.75 -2.96
N PHE A 201 -12.46 10.76 -2.79
CA PHE A 201 -12.45 9.54 -3.58
C PHE A 201 -13.40 9.62 -4.76
N ASP A 202 -12.93 9.13 -5.92
CA ASP A 202 -13.83 8.84 -7.02
C ASP A 202 -14.87 7.80 -6.58
N PRO A 203 -16.18 8.00 -6.90
CA PRO A 203 -17.21 7.05 -6.49
C PRO A 203 -17.01 5.61 -6.98
N LEU A 204 -16.36 5.41 -8.14
CA LEU A 204 -16.04 4.08 -8.64
C LEU A 204 -14.88 3.43 -7.88
N ALA A 205 -13.85 4.22 -7.52
CA ALA A 205 -12.75 3.73 -6.70
C ALA A 205 -13.24 3.35 -5.29
N LEU A 206 -14.04 4.21 -4.66
CA LEU A 206 -14.62 3.90 -3.35
C LEU A 206 -15.50 2.63 -3.40
N ALA A 207 -16.33 2.48 -4.44
CA ALA A 207 -17.14 1.28 -4.62
C ALA A 207 -16.29 0.01 -4.80
N GLU A 208 -15.10 0.12 -5.42
CA GLU A 208 -14.17 -1.01 -5.52
C GLU A 208 -13.55 -1.38 -4.17
N TYR A 209 -13.16 -0.40 -3.36
CA TYR A 209 -12.65 -0.67 -2.00
C TYR A 209 -13.72 -1.35 -1.14
N GLU A 210 -14.95 -0.85 -1.19
CA GLU A 210 -16.11 -1.44 -0.50
C GLU A 210 -16.39 -2.88 -0.95
N ARG A 211 -16.38 -3.12 -2.27
CA ARG A 211 -16.56 -4.46 -2.85
C ARG A 211 -15.52 -5.44 -2.31
N CYS A 212 -14.25 -5.03 -2.38
CA CYS A 212 -13.14 -5.91 -2.01
C CYS A 212 -13.10 -6.20 -0.50
N ALA A 213 -13.48 -5.23 0.33
CA ALA A 213 -13.60 -5.46 1.78
C ALA A 213 -14.68 -6.48 2.13
N GLY A 214 -15.76 -6.57 1.33
CA GLY A 214 -16.85 -7.54 1.49
C GLY A 214 -16.56 -8.95 0.94
N LEU A 215 -15.38 -9.18 0.33
CA LEU A 215 -15.04 -10.52 -0.16
C LEU A 215 -14.69 -11.48 0.99
N PRO A 216 -15.05 -12.78 0.88
CA PRO A 216 -14.73 -13.77 1.91
C PRO A 216 -13.24 -13.76 2.28
N GLY A 217 -12.95 -13.75 3.58
CA GLY A 217 -11.58 -13.73 4.11
C GLY A 217 -10.87 -12.38 4.08
N SER A 218 -11.51 -11.30 3.59
CA SER A 218 -10.90 -9.97 3.57
C SER A 218 -10.63 -9.45 4.98
N ALA A 219 -11.58 -9.58 5.90
CA ALA A 219 -11.40 -9.14 7.28
C ALA A 219 -10.24 -9.86 7.95
N ALA A 220 -10.17 -11.19 7.81
CA ALA A 220 -9.06 -11.99 8.34
C ALA A 220 -7.71 -11.56 7.75
N SER A 221 -7.62 -11.40 6.43
CA SER A 221 -6.36 -10.97 5.78
C SER A 221 -5.93 -9.56 6.18
N ILE A 222 -6.87 -8.63 6.34
CA ILE A 222 -6.59 -7.27 6.84
C ILE A 222 -6.02 -7.37 8.26
N CYS A 223 -6.66 -8.10 9.17
CA CYS A 223 -6.18 -8.27 10.54
C CYS A 223 -4.79 -8.92 10.58
N GLU A 224 -4.58 -9.97 9.79
CA GLU A 224 -3.29 -10.67 9.71
C GLU A 224 -2.16 -9.77 9.18
N ASP A 225 -2.41 -8.91 8.20
CA ASP A 225 -1.45 -7.91 7.75
C ASP A 225 -1.01 -6.97 8.89
N TYR A 226 -1.93 -6.55 9.75
CA TYR A 226 -1.62 -5.71 10.91
C TYR A 226 -0.97 -6.50 12.06
N ARG A 227 -1.40 -7.74 12.34
CA ARG A 227 -0.75 -8.62 13.32
C ARG A 227 0.70 -8.91 12.94
N ALA A 228 0.96 -9.22 11.67
CA ALA A 228 2.32 -9.36 11.15
C ALA A 228 3.15 -8.09 11.39
N SER A 229 2.56 -6.92 11.13
CA SER A 229 3.24 -5.64 11.36
C SER A 229 3.56 -5.35 12.82
N ALA A 230 2.75 -5.84 13.76
CA ALA A 230 2.96 -5.66 15.19
C ALA A 230 3.82 -6.75 15.83
N SER A 231 4.24 -7.74 15.07
CA SER A 231 5.04 -8.89 15.54
C SER A 231 6.27 -9.15 14.66
N ILE A 232 6.16 -10.08 13.71
CA ILE A 232 7.31 -10.54 12.90
C ILE A 232 7.96 -9.41 12.07
N ASP A 233 7.20 -8.44 11.57
CA ASP A 233 7.78 -7.32 10.83
C ASP A 233 8.61 -6.41 11.74
N LEU A 234 8.21 -6.23 13.02
CA LEU A 234 9.04 -5.51 14.01
C LEU A 234 10.31 -6.28 14.37
N GLU A 235 10.26 -7.61 14.41
CA GLU A 235 11.47 -8.43 14.61
C GLU A 235 12.46 -8.23 13.46
N HIS A 236 11.98 -8.23 12.22
CA HIS A 236 12.80 -7.92 11.05
C HIS A 236 13.40 -6.50 11.11
N ASP A 237 12.59 -5.50 11.46
CA ASP A 237 13.05 -4.12 11.56
C ASP A 237 14.08 -3.94 12.69
N ARG A 238 13.89 -4.60 13.84
CA ARG A 238 14.86 -4.59 14.95
C ARG A 238 16.18 -5.26 14.57
N ALA A 239 16.11 -6.39 13.84
CA ALA A 239 17.30 -7.06 13.34
C ALA A 239 18.11 -6.17 12.39
N ASP A 240 17.43 -5.44 11.48
CA ASP A 240 18.08 -4.48 10.59
C ASP A 240 18.74 -3.33 11.37
N VAL A 241 18.05 -2.79 12.39
CA VAL A 241 18.63 -1.74 13.26
C VAL A 241 19.86 -2.24 13.98
N ALA A 242 19.79 -3.43 14.59
CA ALA A 242 20.90 -4.03 15.32
C ALA A 242 22.11 -4.32 14.42
N ALA A 243 21.87 -4.68 13.16
CA ALA A 243 22.91 -4.88 12.14
C ALA A 243 23.45 -3.58 11.51
N GLY A 244 22.88 -2.41 11.85
CA GLY A 244 23.20 -1.16 11.19
C GLY A 244 22.78 -1.10 9.71
N HIS A 245 21.84 -1.95 9.31
CA HIS A 245 21.41 -2.05 7.93
C HIS A 245 20.61 -0.81 7.50
N ARG A 246 21.02 -0.19 6.40
CA ARG A 246 20.42 1.01 5.82
C ARG A 246 20.14 0.81 4.34
N LEU A 247 19.08 1.44 3.84
CA LEU A 247 18.79 1.44 2.41
C LEU A 247 19.80 2.32 1.66
N ALA A 248 20.48 1.75 0.68
CA ALA A 248 21.40 2.47 -0.19
C ALA A 248 20.73 3.15 -1.40
N GLN A 249 19.49 2.73 -1.72
CA GLN A 249 18.74 3.30 -2.84
C GLN A 249 18.29 4.73 -2.53
N PRO A 250 18.24 5.63 -3.54
CA PRO A 250 17.57 6.91 -3.38
C PRO A 250 16.14 6.74 -2.90
N LEU A 251 15.81 7.41 -1.79
CA LEU A 251 14.50 7.40 -1.16
C LEU A 251 13.88 8.79 -1.20
N HIS A 252 12.68 8.91 -1.80
CA HIS A 252 11.87 10.10 -1.75
C HIS A 252 10.59 9.85 -0.94
N VAL A 253 10.30 10.69 0.05
CA VAL A 253 9.16 10.51 0.94
C VAL A 253 8.24 11.71 0.86
N LEU A 254 6.96 11.48 0.53
CA LEU A 254 5.92 12.48 0.61
C LEU A 254 4.92 12.11 1.72
N TRP A 255 4.43 13.12 2.44
CA TRP A 255 3.40 12.91 3.45
C TRP A 255 2.37 14.03 3.43
N GLY A 256 1.18 13.73 3.97
CA GLY A 256 0.12 14.71 4.11
C GLY A 256 0.39 15.67 5.27
N GLU A 257 0.44 16.98 5.00
CA GLU A 257 0.57 18.02 6.01
C GLU A 257 -0.52 17.93 7.08
N HIS A 258 -1.73 17.56 6.65
CA HIS A 258 -2.89 17.39 7.53
C HIS A 258 -3.09 15.93 7.98
N GLY A 259 -2.20 15.03 7.54
CA GLY A 259 -2.19 13.62 7.90
C GLY A 259 -1.68 13.38 9.34
N ALA A 260 -1.99 12.21 9.91
CA ALA A 260 -1.50 11.84 11.22
C ALA A 260 0.02 11.57 11.23
N VAL A 261 0.57 11.09 10.12
CA VAL A 261 2.01 10.79 10.00
C VAL A 261 2.83 12.06 10.21
N GLY A 262 2.57 13.13 9.45
CA GLY A 262 3.30 14.40 9.59
C GLY A 262 3.05 15.13 10.92
N ARG A 263 1.88 14.91 11.57
CA ARG A 263 1.56 15.53 12.86
C ARG A 263 2.17 14.80 14.05
N CYS A 264 2.41 13.50 13.94
CA CYS A 264 2.85 12.67 15.06
C CYS A 264 4.32 12.27 14.98
N PHE A 265 4.97 12.42 13.82
CA PHE A 265 6.32 11.90 13.59
C PHE A 265 7.18 12.87 12.78
N ASP A 266 8.46 12.96 13.12
CA ASP A 266 9.48 13.66 12.34
C ASP A 266 9.92 12.78 11.15
N VAL A 267 9.16 12.85 10.06
CA VAL A 267 9.23 11.88 8.94
C VAL A 267 10.65 11.76 8.37
N LEU A 268 11.28 12.87 7.96
CA LEU A 268 12.62 12.82 7.34
C LEU A 268 13.73 12.39 8.30
N PRO A 269 13.80 12.89 9.55
CA PRO A 269 14.77 12.41 10.53
C PRO A 269 14.67 10.90 10.78
N LEU A 270 13.43 10.36 10.87
CA LEU A 270 13.22 8.91 11.06
C LEU A 270 13.68 8.09 9.85
N TRP A 271 13.39 8.56 8.62
CA TRP A 271 13.88 7.88 7.42
C TRP A 271 15.39 7.99 7.22
N ARG A 272 16.02 9.12 7.62
CA ARG A 272 17.48 9.28 7.59
C ARG A 272 18.22 8.32 8.53
N GLN A 273 17.54 7.75 9.52
CA GLN A 273 18.10 6.67 10.33
C GLN A 273 18.08 5.32 9.61
N ARG A 274 17.26 5.17 8.56
CA ARG A 274 17.01 3.91 7.84
C ARG A 274 17.57 3.89 6.42
N ALA A 275 17.92 5.03 5.85
CA ALA A 275 18.40 5.17 4.47
C ALA A 275 19.51 6.23 4.36
N ASP A 276 20.39 6.06 3.38
CA ASP A 276 21.55 6.95 3.17
C ASP A 276 21.19 8.21 2.37
N HIS A 277 20.28 8.07 1.40
CA HIS A 277 19.88 9.13 0.48
C HIS A 277 18.39 9.42 0.59
N VAL A 278 18.01 10.35 1.47
CA VAL A 278 16.60 10.65 1.78
C VAL A 278 16.27 12.09 1.42
N ASN A 279 15.29 12.27 0.54
CA ASN A 279 14.63 13.52 0.23
C ASN A 279 13.13 13.42 0.49
N GLY A 280 12.45 14.55 0.57
CA GLY A 280 11.00 14.58 0.67
C GLY A 280 10.46 15.84 1.30
N HIS A 281 9.13 15.97 1.28
CA HIS A 281 8.40 17.08 1.87
C HIS A 281 6.92 16.73 2.05
N SER A 282 6.19 17.56 2.78
CA SER A 282 4.74 17.44 2.91
C SER A 282 4.01 17.99 1.69
N LEU A 283 2.83 17.43 1.40
CA LEU A 283 1.85 18.00 0.48
C LEU A 283 0.64 18.53 1.28
N PRO A 284 -0.05 19.60 0.80
CA PRO A 284 -1.22 20.16 1.50
C PRO A 284 -2.45 19.26 1.33
N CYS A 285 -2.43 18.09 1.95
CA CYS A 285 -3.47 17.06 1.92
C CYS A 285 -3.45 16.19 3.19
N GLY A 286 -4.35 15.21 3.25
CA GLY A 286 -4.37 14.17 4.27
C GLY A 286 -3.56 12.94 3.89
N HIS A 287 -4.09 11.77 4.27
CA HIS A 287 -3.41 10.48 4.11
C HIS A 287 -3.39 9.93 2.68
N TYR A 288 -4.41 10.23 1.88
CA TYR A 288 -4.62 9.58 0.58
C TYR A 288 -4.05 10.43 -0.57
N LEU A 289 -2.73 10.67 -0.55
CA LEU A 289 -2.04 11.62 -1.44
C LEU A 289 -2.38 11.43 -2.92
N ALA A 290 -2.41 10.18 -3.42
CA ALA A 290 -2.70 9.87 -4.82
C ALA A 290 -4.17 10.15 -5.22
N GLU A 291 -5.07 10.24 -4.25
CA GLU A 291 -6.47 10.59 -4.45
C GLU A 291 -6.74 12.09 -4.23
N GLU A 292 -6.08 12.68 -3.21
CA GLU A 292 -6.27 14.07 -2.81
C GLU A 292 -5.45 15.06 -3.64
N ARG A 293 -4.25 14.66 -4.10
CA ARG A 293 -3.29 15.48 -4.86
C ARG A 293 -2.62 14.71 -6.00
N PRO A 294 -3.39 14.06 -6.89
CA PRO A 294 -2.84 13.19 -7.92
C PRO A 294 -1.85 13.89 -8.86
N GLU A 295 -2.08 15.16 -9.21
CA GLU A 295 -1.21 15.93 -10.08
C GLU A 295 0.15 16.19 -9.42
N ALA A 296 0.18 16.51 -8.12
CA ALA A 296 1.41 16.71 -7.37
C ALA A 296 2.18 15.39 -7.24
N VAL A 297 1.51 14.29 -6.89
CA VAL A 297 2.14 12.96 -6.82
C VAL A 297 2.71 12.54 -8.17
N LEU A 298 1.99 12.79 -9.27
CA LEU A 298 2.47 12.50 -10.62
C LEU A 298 3.72 13.32 -10.96
N ALA A 299 3.71 14.63 -10.68
CA ALA A 299 4.84 15.52 -10.96
C ALA A 299 6.11 15.11 -10.19
N GLU A 300 5.95 14.84 -8.89
CA GLU A 300 7.05 14.37 -8.02
C GLU A 300 7.59 13.00 -8.48
N ALA A 301 6.71 12.07 -8.83
CA ALA A 301 7.13 10.76 -9.33
C ALA A 301 7.88 10.87 -10.66
N LEU A 302 7.41 11.69 -11.61
CA LEU A 302 8.10 11.96 -12.87
C LEU A 302 9.48 12.54 -12.60
N ALA A 303 9.59 13.60 -11.80
CA ALA A 303 10.86 14.24 -11.47
C ALA A 303 11.87 13.26 -10.82
N PHE A 304 11.39 12.44 -9.87
CA PHE A 304 12.23 11.51 -9.11
C PHE A 304 12.67 10.28 -9.92
N PHE A 305 11.80 9.69 -10.74
CA PHE A 305 12.13 8.46 -11.46
C PHE A 305 12.79 8.68 -12.82
N THR A 306 12.81 9.92 -13.37
CA THR A 306 13.52 10.26 -14.62
C THR A 306 14.91 10.88 -14.40
N SER A 307 15.27 11.24 -13.16
CA SER A 307 16.55 11.83 -12.78
C SER A 307 17.74 10.85 -12.71
#